data_2c131df78abdfa46f4cfe1748fb01744
#
_entry.id   2c131df78abdfa46f4cfe1748fb01744
#
_cell.length_a   1.000
_cell.length_b   1.000
_cell.length_c   1.000
_cell.angle_alpha   90.00
_cell.angle_beta   90.00
_cell.angle_gamma   90.00
#
_symmetry.space_group_name_H-M   'P 1'
#
loop_
_entity.id
_entity.type
_entity.pdbx_description
1 polymer ?
#
loop_
_entity_poly.entity_id
_entity_poly.type
_entity_poly.pdbx_seq_one_letter_code
_entity_poly.pdbx_strand_id
1 'polypeptide(L)'
;MMADMSVWEQLLVVAAFGQVIVIGVGAIFAYLQIRGLRRQQEAQLIREIFATFNDPEFAGALEFVYNGLSKRLTEPAYVEQIAQGRATVETHRELVVLHFFNGLGLLVHEKMVDEGPVVFIVASPVMRAWEQLAPVIALMRRRFPHAYTPFESLVARSRAVDLTAINARFQQDTPHLHEQWQSTARDLAGPEVIDRSE
;
A
#
# COMPACT_ATOMS: atom_id res chain seq x y z
N MET A 1 43.43 42.52 -30.85
CA MET A 1 44.62 41.68 -30.61
C MET A 1 44.07 40.28 -30.35
N MET A 2 43.70 39.56 -31.42
CA MET A 2 43.37 38.12 -31.37
C MET A 2 44.70 37.39 -31.44
N ALA A 3 45.10 36.79 -30.34
CA ALA A 3 46.27 35.92 -30.31
C ALA A 3 46.02 34.75 -31.28
N ASP A 4 46.97 34.51 -32.19
CA ASP A 4 46.99 33.30 -33.04
C ASP A 4 47.11 32.08 -32.13
N MET A 5 45.94 31.49 -31.80
CA MET A 5 45.91 30.20 -31.08
C MET A 5 46.56 29.14 -32.00
N SER A 6 47.53 28.43 -31.47
CA SER A 6 48.15 27.32 -32.19
C SER A 6 47.10 26.23 -32.50
N VAL A 7 47.30 25.49 -33.58
CA VAL A 7 46.37 24.37 -33.97
C VAL A 7 46.15 23.39 -32.79
N TRP A 8 47.15 23.20 -31.97
CA TRP A 8 47.08 22.35 -30.75
C TRP A 8 46.14 22.91 -29.69
N GLU A 9 46.12 24.22 -29.46
CA GLU A 9 45.21 24.88 -28.51
C GLU A 9 43.76 24.78 -28.99
N GLN A 10 43.51 24.92 -30.26
CA GLN A 10 42.18 24.76 -30.86
C GLN A 10 41.68 23.29 -30.70
N LEU A 11 42.55 22.30 -30.92
CA LEU A 11 42.23 20.89 -30.72
C LEU A 11 41.91 20.56 -29.27
N LEU A 12 42.66 21.12 -28.32
CA LEU A 12 42.40 20.94 -26.90
C LEU A 12 41.06 21.54 -26.49
N VAL A 13 40.70 22.72 -26.97
CA VAL A 13 39.41 23.35 -26.72
C VAL A 13 38.26 22.51 -27.26
N VAL A 14 38.37 22.02 -28.50
CA VAL A 14 37.36 21.14 -29.10
C VAL A 14 37.22 19.81 -28.34
N ALA A 15 38.34 19.25 -27.92
CA ALA A 15 38.33 18.00 -27.13
C ALA A 15 37.65 18.23 -25.75
N ALA A 16 37.94 19.36 -25.08
CA ALA A 16 37.32 19.71 -23.80
C ALA A 16 35.80 19.92 -23.95
N PHE A 17 35.34 20.61 -24.98
CA PHE A 17 33.90 20.73 -25.26
C PHE A 17 33.27 19.37 -25.56
N GLY A 18 33.90 18.52 -26.35
CA GLY A 18 33.44 17.15 -26.62
C GLY A 18 33.28 16.33 -25.35
N GLN A 19 34.25 16.43 -24.43
CA GLN A 19 34.19 15.73 -23.17
C GLN A 19 33.03 16.20 -22.29
N VAL A 20 32.76 17.49 -22.19
CA VAL A 20 31.63 18.05 -21.44
C VAL A 20 30.30 17.55 -21.98
N ILE A 21 30.16 17.51 -23.32
CA ILE A 21 28.95 16.99 -23.99
C ILE A 21 28.76 15.50 -23.65
N VAL A 22 29.80 14.69 -23.74
CA VAL A 22 29.72 13.24 -23.42
C VAL A 22 29.32 13.02 -21.96
N ILE A 23 29.92 13.78 -21.03
CA ILE A 23 29.56 13.69 -19.60
C ILE A 23 28.10 14.11 -19.39
N GLY A 24 27.64 15.18 -20.03
CA GLY A 24 26.27 15.67 -19.93
C GLY A 24 25.26 14.64 -20.47
N VAL A 25 25.50 14.07 -21.62
CA VAL A 25 24.65 12.99 -22.18
C VAL A 25 24.65 11.76 -21.30
N GLY A 26 25.82 11.34 -20.79
CA GLY A 26 25.95 10.22 -19.85
C GLY A 26 25.16 10.43 -18.56
N ALA A 27 25.21 11.64 -17.99
CA ALA A 27 24.44 11.99 -16.80
C ALA A 27 22.93 11.96 -17.03
N ILE A 28 22.46 12.46 -18.18
CA ILE A 28 21.04 12.38 -18.56
C ILE A 28 20.62 10.91 -18.71
N PHE A 29 21.42 10.09 -19.37
CA PHE A 29 21.13 8.68 -19.57
C PHE A 29 21.07 7.92 -18.25
N ALA A 30 22.03 8.15 -17.34
CA ALA A 30 22.05 7.59 -16.00
C ALA A 30 20.79 8.00 -15.19
N TYR A 31 20.39 9.26 -15.26
CA TYR A 31 19.16 9.75 -14.61
C TYR A 31 17.91 9.03 -15.14
N LEU A 32 17.79 8.88 -16.47
CA LEU A 32 16.65 8.17 -17.07
C LEU A 32 16.61 6.69 -16.69
N GLN A 33 17.78 6.02 -16.61
CA GLN A 33 17.88 4.64 -16.14
C GLN A 33 17.45 4.49 -14.70
N ILE A 34 17.92 5.36 -13.79
CA ILE A 34 17.54 5.34 -12.37
C ILE A 34 16.02 5.52 -12.22
N ARG A 35 15.44 6.44 -12.98
CA ARG A 35 13.99 6.66 -12.97
C ARG A 35 13.21 5.44 -13.47
N GLY A 36 13.72 4.76 -14.50
CA GLY A 36 13.14 3.52 -15.03
C GLY A 36 13.17 2.37 -14.00
N LEU A 37 14.30 2.20 -13.32
CA LEU A 37 14.48 1.19 -12.28
C LEU A 37 13.51 1.40 -11.10
N ARG A 38 13.31 2.63 -10.64
CA ARG A 38 12.34 2.94 -9.57
C ARG A 38 10.92 2.50 -9.94
N ARG A 39 10.47 2.79 -11.15
CA ARG A 39 9.13 2.36 -11.62
C ARG A 39 8.98 0.83 -11.69
N GLN A 40 10.04 0.13 -12.08
CA GLN A 40 10.03 -1.34 -12.10
C GLN A 40 9.94 -1.93 -10.69
N GLN A 41 10.68 -1.37 -9.72
CA GLN A 41 10.63 -1.77 -8.31
C GLN A 41 9.24 -1.54 -7.71
N GLU A 42 8.63 -0.38 -7.97
CA GLU A 42 7.28 -0.08 -7.52
C GLU A 42 6.24 -1.05 -8.09
N ALA A 43 6.30 -1.34 -9.38
CA ALA A 43 5.41 -2.32 -10.02
C ALA A 43 5.61 -3.74 -9.49
N GLN A 44 6.83 -4.09 -9.07
CA GLN A 44 7.11 -5.36 -8.41
C GLN A 44 6.50 -5.42 -7.02
N LEU A 45 6.69 -4.38 -6.20
CA LEU A 45 6.10 -4.30 -4.86
C LEU A 45 4.56 -4.37 -4.90
N ILE A 46 3.93 -3.68 -5.84
CA ILE A 46 2.47 -3.75 -6.04
C ILE A 46 2.05 -5.19 -6.38
N ARG A 47 2.78 -5.89 -7.25
CA ARG A 47 2.49 -7.30 -7.56
C ARG A 47 2.62 -8.21 -6.34
N GLU A 48 3.63 -8.01 -5.50
CA GLU A 48 3.83 -8.77 -4.26
C GLU A 48 2.70 -8.51 -3.26
N ILE A 49 2.22 -7.27 -3.13
CA ILE A 49 1.04 -6.93 -2.33
C ILE A 49 -0.19 -7.71 -2.82
N PHE A 50 -0.47 -7.68 -4.13
CA PHE A 50 -1.57 -8.44 -4.71
C PHE A 50 -1.42 -9.95 -4.56
N ALA A 51 -0.20 -10.48 -4.73
CA ALA A 51 0.07 -11.89 -4.53
C ALA A 51 -0.25 -12.32 -3.09
N THR A 52 0.12 -11.50 -2.10
CA THR A 52 -0.19 -11.78 -0.70
C THR A 52 -1.70 -11.71 -0.43
N PHE A 53 -2.42 -10.75 -1.00
CA PHE A 53 -3.88 -10.70 -0.86
C PHE A 53 -4.60 -11.92 -1.44
N ASN A 54 -4.04 -12.51 -2.49
CA ASN A 54 -4.58 -13.71 -3.13
C ASN A 54 -4.05 -15.02 -2.52
N ASP A 55 -3.15 -14.93 -1.54
CA ASP A 55 -2.61 -16.09 -0.84
C ASP A 55 -3.68 -16.71 0.07
N PRO A 56 -3.97 -18.03 -0.04
CA PRO A 56 -4.97 -18.69 0.79
C PRO A 56 -4.69 -18.62 2.30
N GLU A 57 -3.42 -18.58 2.70
CA GLU A 57 -3.04 -18.46 4.10
C GLU A 57 -3.40 -17.07 4.64
N PHE A 58 -3.08 -16.02 3.90
CA PHE A 58 -3.46 -14.65 4.24
C PHE A 58 -4.97 -14.46 4.25
N ALA A 59 -5.68 -14.97 3.24
CA ALA A 59 -7.14 -14.92 3.17
C ALA A 59 -7.79 -15.62 4.37
N GLY A 60 -7.29 -16.80 4.75
CA GLY A 60 -7.75 -17.52 5.94
C GLY A 60 -7.42 -16.80 7.27
N ALA A 61 -6.29 -16.09 7.34
CA ALA A 61 -5.96 -15.26 8.49
C ALA A 61 -6.88 -14.03 8.59
N LEU A 62 -7.18 -13.40 7.45
CA LEU A 62 -8.08 -12.26 7.38
C LEU A 62 -9.52 -12.65 7.75
N GLU A 63 -10.00 -13.79 7.27
CA GLU A 63 -11.30 -14.35 7.65
C GLU A 63 -11.36 -14.62 9.16
N PHE A 64 -10.30 -15.21 9.73
CA PHE A 64 -10.19 -15.40 11.17
C PHE A 64 -10.28 -14.07 11.93
N VAL A 65 -9.59 -13.03 11.47
CA VAL A 65 -9.66 -11.70 12.09
C VAL A 65 -11.10 -11.17 12.07
N TYR A 66 -11.82 -11.34 10.97
CA TYR A 66 -13.18 -10.80 10.85
C TYR A 66 -14.23 -11.59 11.64
N ASN A 67 -14.10 -12.90 11.70
CA ASN A 67 -15.19 -13.78 12.18
C ASN A 67 -14.83 -14.59 13.44
N GLY A 68 -13.54 -14.76 13.75
CA GLY A 68 -13.07 -15.65 14.81
C GLY A 68 -12.37 -14.96 15.97
N LEU A 69 -11.67 -13.84 15.71
CA LEU A 69 -10.80 -13.20 16.68
C LEU A 69 -11.54 -12.71 17.93
N SER A 70 -12.72 -12.11 17.79
CA SER A 70 -13.52 -11.60 18.90
C SER A 70 -13.83 -12.71 19.93
N LYS A 71 -14.13 -13.93 19.45
CA LYS A 71 -14.34 -15.08 20.32
C LYS A 71 -13.06 -15.51 21.03
N ARG A 72 -11.93 -15.53 20.33
CA ARG A 72 -10.62 -15.89 20.94
C ARG A 72 -10.17 -14.89 21.99
N LEU A 73 -10.50 -13.63 21.84
CA LEU A 73 -10.19 -12.58 22.82
C LEU A 73 -11.02 -12.71 24.12
N THR A 74 -12.02 -13.59 24.20
CA THR A 74 -12.68 -13.92 25.47
C THR A 74 -11.92 -14.99 26.28
N GLU A 75 -10.93 -15.66 25.71
CA GLU A 75 -10.14 -16.71 26.35
C GLU A 75 -8.96 -16.07 27.10
N PRO A 76 -8.90 -16.19 28.47
CA PRO A 76 -7.84 -15.52 29.24
C PRO A 76 -6.42 -15.95 28.84
N ALA A 77 -6.22 -17.23 28.56
CA ALA A 77 -4.92 -17.77 28.17
C ALA A 77 -4.43 -17.19 26.83
N TYR A 78 -5.35 -16.95 25.89
CA TYR A 78 -5.04 -16.34 24.60
C TYR A 78 -4.62 -14.89 24.76
N VAL A 79 -5.38 -14.12 25.53
CA VAL A 79 -5.09 -12.70 25.83
C VAL A 79 -3.77 -12.57 26.58
N GLU A 80 -3.50 -13.46 27.52
CA GLU A 80 -2.27 -13.46 28.30
C GLU A 80 -1.02 -13.69 27.41
N GLN A 81 -1.09 -14.59 26.43
CA GLN A 81 0.00 -14.82 25.49
C GLN A 81 0.34 -13.56 24.70
N ILE A 82 -0.68 -12.83 24.22
CA ILE A 82 -0.50 -11.56 23.53
C ILE A 82 0.14 -10.52 24.47
N ALA A 83 -0.42 -10.34 25.66
CA ALA A 83 0.04 -9.36 26.64
C ALA A 83 1.48 -9.61 27.09
N GLN A 84 1.88 -10.86 27.19
CA GLN A 84 3.25 -11.26 27.55
C GLN A 84 4.23 -11.28 26.39
N GLY A 85 3.77 -10.99 25.14
CA GLY A 85 4.62 -11.03 23.94
C GLY A 85 5.08 -12.44 23.57
N ARG A 86 4.29 -13.47 23.92
CA ARG A 86 4.54 -14.89 23.60
C ARG A 86 3.71 -15.38 22.41
N ALA A 87 2.90 -14.52 21.83
CA ALA A 87 2.14 -14.81 20.63
C ALA A 87 3.08 -15.03 19.44
N THR A 88 2.89 -16.14 18.72
CA THR A 88 3.60 -16.46 17.47
C THR A 88 2.61 -16.61 16.33
N VAL A 89 3.06 -16.53 15.09
CA VAL A 89 2.19 -16.65 13.91
C VAL A 89 1.45 -18.00 13.87
N GLU A 90 2.07 -19.07 14.38
CA GLU A 90 1.50 -20.41 14.43
C GLU A 90 0.31 -20.50 15.39
N THR A 91 0.36 -19.74 16.49
CA THR A 91 -0.66 -19.77 17.55
C THR A 91 -1.66 -18.62 17.45
N HIS A 92 -1.27 -17.53 16.79
CA HIS A 92 -2.02 -16.27 16.69
C HIS A 92 -2.05 -15.80 15.24
N ARG A 93 -3.01 -16.31 14.48
CA ARG A 93 -3.16 -16.07 13.04
C ARG A 93 -3.37 -14.60 12.70
N GLU A 94 -3.92 -13.81 13.61
CA GLU A 94 -4.08 -12.36 13.47
C GLU A 94 -2.74 -11.64 13.28
N LEU A 95 -1.62 -12.22 13.73
CA LEU A 95 -0.29 -11.65 13.52
C LEU A 95 0.11 -11.59 12.05
N VAL A 96 -0.36 -12.53 11.23
CA VAL A 96 -0.14 -12.50 9.76
C VAL A 96 -0.69 -11.20 9.18
N VAL A 97 -1.93 -10.87 9.55
CA VAL A 97 -2.62 -9.66 9.08
C VAL A 97 -1.98 -8.39 9.65
N LEU A 98 -1.63 -8.42 10.94
CA LEU A 98 -0.93 -7.30 11.60
C LEU A 98 0.42 -7.01 10.95
N HIS A 99 1.24 -8.03 10.71
CA HIS A 99 2.56 -7.86 10.10
C HIS A 99 2.43 -7.36 8.66
N PHE A 100 1.48 -7.87 7.88
CA PHE A 100 1.25 -7.44 6.52
C PHE A 100 0.87 -5.96 6.44
N PHE A 101 -0.17 -5.53 7.16
CA PHE A 101 -0.60 -4.12 7.11
C PHE A 101 0.42 -3.17 7.76
N ASN A 102 1.17 -3.64 8.74
CA ASN A 102 2.26 -2.85 9.31
C ASN A 102 3.40 -2.66 8.31
N GLY A 103 3.80 -3.72 7.60
CA GLY A 103 4.78 -3.64 6.53
C GLY A 103 4.33 -2.72 5.39
N LEU A 104 3.06 -2.85 4.96
CA LEU A 104 2.48 -1.99 3.94
C LEU A 104 2.45 -0.52 4.39
N GLY A 105 2.06 -0.25 5.64
CA GLY A 105 2.09 1.09 6.21
C GLY A 105 3.49 1.71 6.22
N LEU A 106 4.52 0.89 6.48
CA LEU A 106 5.91 1.33 6.41
C LEU A 106 6.32 1.66 4.96
N LEU A 107 5.99 0.82 3.98
CA LEU A 107 6.29 1.06 2.56
C LEU A 107 5.67 2.36 2.05
N VAL A 108 4.43 2.65 2.44
CA VAL A 108 3.72 3.90 2.12
C VAL A 108 4.39 5.09 2.82
N HIS A 109 4.74 4.95 4.11
CA HIS A 109 5.38 6.01 4.89
C HIS A 109 6.74 6.41 4.29
N GLU A 110 7.56 5.44 3.94
CA GLU A 110 8.89 5.62 3.34
C GLU A 110 8.84 6.00 1.85
N LYS A 111 7.64 6.16 1.28
CA LYS A 111 7.43 6.48 -0.15
C LYS A 111 8.10 5.48 -1.09
N MET A 112 8.16 4.23 -0.69
CA MET A 112 8.66 3.13 -1.53
C MET A 112 7.62 2.69 -2.55
N VAL A 113 6.34 2.99 -2.28
CA VAL A 113 5.20 2.80 -3.17
C VAL A 113 4.38 4.08 -3.24
N ASP A 114 3.70 4.32 -4.37
CA ASP A 114 2.76 5.44 -4.49
C ASP A 114 1.55 5.21 -3.57
N GLU A 115 1.31 6.19 -2.70
CA GLU A 115 0.24 6.15 -1.70
C GLU A 115 -1.14 6.01 -2.36
N GLY A 116 -1.40 6.78 -3.42
CA GLY A 116 -2.73 6.87 -4.03
C GLY A 116 -3.30 5.52 -4.45
N PRO A 117 -2.66 4.78 -5.38
CA PRO A 117 -3.14 3.47 -5.82
C PRO A 117 -3.20 2.44 -4.71
N VAL A 118 -2.18 2.40 -3.83
CA VAL A 118 -2.11 1.41 -2.74
C VAL A 118 -3.23 1.64 -1.75
N VAL A 119 -3.37 2.86 -1.24
CA VAL A 119 -4.40 3.18 -0.23
C VAL A 119 -5.80 2.97 -0.82
N PHE A 120 -6.03 3.33 -2.09
CA PHE A 120 -7.31 3.07 -2.75
C PHE A 120 -7.71 1.59 -2.73
N ILE A 121 -6.76 0.70 -3.05
CA ILE A 121 -7.02 -0.75 -3.11
C ILE A 121 -7.27 -1.32 -1.70
N VAL A 122 -6.48 -0.90 -0.72
CA VAL A 122 -6.49 -1.53 0.61
C VAL A 122 -7.34 -0.80 1.64
N ALA A 123 -7.90 0.39 1.35
CA ALA A 123 -8.59 1.21 2.33
C ALA A 123 -9.70 0.45 3.08
N SER A 124 -10.58 -0.23 2.35
CA SER A 124 -11.68 -0.98 2.96
C SER A 124 -11.19 -2.15 3.84
N PRO A 125 -10.34 -3.08 3.36
CA PRO A 125 -9.82 -4.16 4.19
C PRO A 125 -8.97 -3.66 5.37
N VAL A 126 -8.20 -2.59 5.20
CA VAL A 126 -7.39 -1.96 6.26
C VAL A 126 -8.27 -1.44 7.39
N MET A 127 -9.32 -0.67 7.06
CA MET A 127 -10.23 -0.11 8.06
C MET A 127 -10.97 -1.22 8.83
N ARG A 128 -11.50 -2.21 8.12
CA ARG A 128 -12.21 -3.33 8.72
C ARG A 128 -11.30 -4.18 9.61
N ALA A 129 -10.07 -4.46 9.15
CA ALA A 129 -9.09 -5.20 9.95
C ALA A 129 -8.68 -4.42 11.20
N TRP A 130 -8.51 -3.09 11.09
CA TRP A 130 -8.18 -2.25 12.24
C TRP A 130 -9.22 -2.33 13.35
N GLU A 131 -10.50 -2.27 13.03
CA GLU A 131 -11.59 -2.35 14.00
C GLU A 131 -11.50 -3.64 14.85
N GLN A 132 -11.15 -4.76 14.23
CA GLN A 132 -11.01 -6.04 14.90
C GLN A 132 -9.67 -6.19 15.63
N LEU A 133 -8.59 -5.62 15.10
CA LEU A 133 -7.24 -5.77 15.63
C LEU A 133 -6.84 -4.72 16.66
N ALA A 134 -7.58 -3.62 16.78
CA ALA A 134 -7.30 -2.56 17.76
C ALA A 134 -7.15 -3.09 19.21
N PRO A 135 -7.97 -4.02 19.72
CA PRO A 135 -7.78 -4.59 21.05
C PRO A 135 -6.46 -5.36 21.19
N VAL A 136 -6.04 -6.12 20.17
CA VAL A 136 -4.78 -6.86 20.15
C VAL A 136 -3.60 -5.89 20.20
N ILE A 137 -3.63 -4.84 19.39
CA ILE A 137 -2.60 -3.80 19.37
C ILE A 137 -2.52 -3.10 20.73
N ALA A 138 -3.65 -2.80 21.35
CA ALA A 138 -3.69 -2.19 22.69
C ALA A 138 -3.04 -3.07 23.76
N LEU A 139 -3.26 -4.39 23.70
CA LEU A 139 -2.59 -5.35 24.59
C LEU A 139 -1.07 -5.36 24.36
N MET A 140 -0.62 -5.41 23.12
CA MET A 140 0.80 -5.41 22.76
C MET A 140 1.49 -4.11 23.17
N ARG A 141 0.82 -2.97 23.07
CA ARG A 141 1.36 -1.64 23.43
C ARG A 141 1.62 -1.49 24.93
N ARG A 142 1.06 -2.33 25.79
CA ARG A 142 1.44 -2.34 27.21
C ARG A 142 2.91 -2.67 27.41
N ARG A 143 3.48 -3.49 26.52
CA ARG A 143 4.90 -3.88 26.57
C ARG A 143 5.75 -3.15 25.51
N PHE A 144 5.20 -2.91 24.33
CA PHE A 144 5.84 -2.28 23.19
C PHE A 144 5.05 -1.04 22.74
N PRO A 145 5.26 0.14 23.35
CA PRO A 145 4.41 1.32 23.15
C PRO A 145 4.21 1.77 21.71
N HIS A 146 5.16 1.45 20.83
CA HIS A 146 5.14 1.83 19.41
C HIS A 146 4.75 0.67 18.48
N ALA A 147 4.21 -0.43 19.03
CA ALA A 147 3.80 -1.55 18.19
C ALA A 147 2.77 -1.11 17.16
N TYR A 148 2.99 -1.48 15.90
CA TYR A 148 2.08 -1.25 14.77
C TYR A 148 1.73 0.20 14.47
N THR A 149 2.62 1.17 14.78
CA THR A 149 2.47 2.58 14.41
C THR A 149 2.36 2.78 12.89
N PRO A 150 3.14 2.09 12.02
CA PRO A 150 2.94 2.17 10.57
C PRO A 150 1.54 1.73 10.11
N PHE A 151 0.97 0.68 10.72
CA PHE A 151 -0.40 0.27 10.43
C PHE A 151 -1.42 1.34 10.82
N GLU A 152 -1.29 1.94 11.99
CA GLU A 152 -2.14 3.06 12.43
C GLU A 152 -2.06 4.26 11.47
N SER A 153 -0.85 4.60 10.99
CA SER A 153 -0.65 5.62 9.96
C SER A 153 -1.37 5.26 8.65
N LEU A 154 -1.31 4.00 8.22
CA LEU A 154 -2.01 3.52 7.03
C LEU A 154 -3.53 3.66 7.19
N VAL A 155 -4.09 3.33 8.36
CA VAL A 155 -5.51 3.51 8.69
C VAL A 155 -5.91 4.98 8.61
N ALA A 156 -5.11 5.88 9.19
CA ALA A 156 -5.39 7.31 9.14
C ALA A 156 -5.44 7.84 7.69
N ARG A 157 -4.50 7.40 6.86
CA ARG A 157 -4.48 7.72 5.42
C ARG A 157 -5.68 7.14 4.68
N SER A 158 -6.03 5.88 4.97
CA SER A 158 -7.21 5.22 4.38
C SER A 158 -8.52 5.93 4.71
N ARG A 159 -8.65 6.47 5.92
CA ARG A 159 -9.81 7.28 6.32
C ARG A 159 -9.87 8.64 5.65
N ALA A 160 -8.72 9.21 5.28
CA ALA A 160 -8.64 10.50 4.61
C ALA A 160 -8.97 10.42 3.11
N VAL A 161 -8.97 9.21 2.53
CA VAL A 161 -9.30 9.01 1.11
C VAL A 161 -10.80 9.12 0.91
N ASP A 162 -11.21 10.03 0.05
CA ASP A 162 -12.60 10.10 -0.41
C ASP A 162 -12.84 9.03 -1.49
N LEU A 163 -13.19 7.84 -1.03
CA LEU A 163 -13.53 6.71 -1.91
C LEU A 163 -14.73 7.03 -2.82
N THR A 164 -15.64 7.87 -2.36
CA THR A 164 -16.83 8.28 -3.14
C THR A 164 -16.41 9.12 -4.34
N ALA A 165 -15.53 10.12 -4.12
CA ALA A 165 -15.01 10.94 -5.21
C ALA A 165 -14.19 10.14 -6.23
N ILE A 166 -13.40 9.15 -5.77
CA ILE A 166 -12.62 8.30 -6.66
C ILE A 166 -13.55 7.37 -7.45
N ASN A 167 -14.51 6.72 -6.80
CA ASN A 167 -15.49 5.88 -7.48
C ASN A 167 -16.32 6.67 -8.51
N ALA A 168 -16.69 7.90 -8.21
CA ALA A 168 -17.42 8.75 -9.14
C ALA A 168 -16.62 9.00 -10.45
N ARG A 169 -15.29 9.13 -10.38
CA ARG A 169 -14.43 9.24 -11.58
C ARG A 169 -14.49 7.99 -12.44
N PHE A 170 -14.37 6.81 -11.84
CA PHE A 170 -14.48 5.54 -12.58
C PHE A 170 -15.88 5.35 -13.19
N GLN A 171 -16.95 5.78 -12.48
CA GLN A 171 -18.31 5.74 -12.99
C GLN A 171 -18.51 6.67 -14.19
N GLN A 172 -17.86 7.84 -14.21
CA GLN A 172 -17.90 8.75 -15.37
C GLN A 172 -17.26 8.13 -16.61
N ASP A 173 -16.22 7.32 -16.43
CA ASP A 173 -15.56 6.62 -17.55
C ASP A 173 -16.38 5.43 -18.09
N THR A 174 -17.30 4.88 -17.26
CA THR A 174 -18.09 3.67 -17.62
C THR A 174 -19.57 3.78 -17.20
N PRO A 175 -20.31 4.83 -17.64
CA PRO A 175 -21.66 5.09 -17.15
C PRO A 175 -22.64 3.95 -17.46
N HIS A 176 -22.54 3.35 -18.65
CA HIS A 176 -23.40 2.24 -19.09
C HIS A 176 -23.23 0.96 -18.26
N LEU A 177 -22.02 0.70 -17.74
CA LEU A 177 -21.78 -0.45 -16.87
C LEU A 177 -22.39 -0.24 -15.50
N HIS A 178 -22.35 0.98 -14.99
CA HIS A 178 -22.93 1.32 -13.69
C HIS A 178 -24.46 1.15 -13.68
N GLU A 179 -25.16 1.61 -14.71
CA GLU A 179 -26.60 1.41 -14.89
C GLU A 179 -26.98 -0.07 -14.98
N GLN A 180 -26.19 -0.85 -15.73
CA GLN A 180 -26.38 -2.29 -15.87
C GLN A 180 -26.23 -3.00 -14.52
N TRP A 181 -25.21 -2.67 -13.73
CA TRP A 181 -25.00 -3.23 -12.41
C TRP A 181 -26.14 -2.89 -11.44
N GLN A 182 -26.63 -1.68 -11.45
CA GLN A 182 -27.77 -1.27 -10.61
C GLN A 182 -29.05 -2.01 -10.97
N SER A 183 -29.32 -2.24 -12.26
CA SER A 183 -30.47 -3.03 -12.68
C SER A 183 -30.35 -4.49 -12.24
N THR A 184 -29.19 -5.11 -12.48
CA THR A 184 -28.92 -6.49 -12.07
C THR A 184 -29.02 -6.67 -10.56
N ALA A 185 -28.48 -5.72 -9.78
CA ALA A 185 -28.55 -5.78 -8.31
C ALA A 185 -29.99 -5.69 -7.81
N ARG A 186 -30.86 -4.86 -8.43
CA ARG A 186 -32.27 -4.78 -8.11
C ARG A 186 -32.99 -6.10 -8.42
N ASP A 187 -32.70 -6.70 -9.57
CA ASP A 187 -33.31 -7.96 -9.99
C ASP A 187 -32.95 -9.12 -9.06
N LEU A 188 -31.71 -9.14 -8.53
CA LEU A 188 -31.22 -10.19 -7.63
C LEU A 188 -31.66 -9.98 -6.16
N ALA A 189 -31.76 -8.73 -5.71
CA ALA A 189 -32.08 -8.42 -4.31
C ALA A 189 -33.56 -8.56 -3.96
N GLY A 190 -34.46 -8.57 -4.95
CA GLY A 190 -35.90 -8.52 -4.72
C GLY A 190 -36.35 -7.17 -4.09
N PRO A 191 -37.66 -6.92 -4.01
CA PRO A 191 -38.19 -5.63 -3.59
C PRO A 191 -37.99 -5.28 -2.09
N GLU A 192 -37.62 -6.24 -1.23
CA GLU A 192 -37.56 -6.03 0.22
C GLU A 192 -36.19 -5.55 0.78
N VAL A 193 -35.11 -5.61 0.01
CA VAL A 193 -33.76 -5.33 0.54
C VAL A 193 -33.35 -3.85 0.38
N ILE A 194 -34.10 -3.08 -0.44
CA ILE A 194 -33.70 -1.71 -0.82
C ILE A 194 -34.15 -0.64 0.18
N ASP A 195 -35.10 -0.95 1.09
CA ASP A 195 -35.72 0.04 2.00
C ASP A 195 -35.01 0.20 3.38
N ARG A 196 -33.77 -0.25 3.53
CA ARG A 196 -33.01 -0.12 4.79
C ARG A 196 -31.78 0.78 4.75
N SER A 197 -31.63 1.61 3.74
CA SER A 197 -30.46 2.50 3.60
C SER A 197 -30.85 3.97 3.34
N GLU A 198 -31.91 4.47 4.02
CA GLU A 198 -32.11 5.92 4.25
C GLU A 198 -31.73 6.31 5.67
#